data_b7b520dc8d6928a957efcb8460d308a8
#
_entry.id   b7b520dc8d6928a957efcb8460d308a8
#
_cell.length_a   1.000
_cell.length_b   1.000
_cell.length_c   1.000
_cell.angle_alpha   90.00
_cell.angle_beta   90.00
_cell.angle_gamma   90.00
#
_symmetry.space_group_name_H-M   'P 1'
#
loop_
_entity.id
_entity.type
_entity.pdbx_description
1 polymer ?
#
loop_
_entity_poly.entity_id
_entity_poly.type
_entity_poly.pdbx_seq_one_letter_code
_entity_poly.pdbx_strand_id
1 'polypeptide(L)'
;MAQQPIFVFGSNLAGIHGAGAARYANKHLGAVWGVGEGHTGNCYALPTKDHDIKSLPLSTVREHVNAFIAQANFNTLETYQVTRVGCGLAGFNDADIAPLFSAAPSNCQFDSEWKRFLGDGYIYWGTF
;
A
#
# COMPACT_ATOMS: atom_id res chain seq x y z
N MET A 1 -9.30 0.08 -23.62
CA MET A 1 -7.98 0.51 -23.11
C MET A 1 -7.83 0.06 -21.66
N ALA A 2 -6.76 -0.63 -21.34
CA ALA A 2 -6.54 -1.08 -19.97
C ALA A 2 -6.23 0.12 -19.07
N GLN A 3 -6.86 0.20 -17.92
CA GLN A 3 -6.52 1.18 -16.90
C GLN A 3 -5.17 0.84 -16.28
N GLN A 4 -4.41 1.87 -15.92
CA GLN A 4 -3.20 1.65 -15.13
C GLN A 4 -3.59 1.20 -13.73
N PRO A 5 -2.86 0.23 -13.16
CA PRO A 5 -3.07 -0.15 -11.76
C PRO A 5 -2.82 1.04 -10.82
N ILE A 6 -3.58 1.06 -9.74
CA ILE A 6 -3.36 2.03 -8.66
C ILE A 6 -2.23 1.51 -7.78
N PHE A 7 -1.13 2.24 -7.73
CA PHE A 7 0.07 1.87 -6.97
C PHE A 7 -0.13 2.18 -5.49
N VAL A 8 -0.14 1.15 -4.65
CA VAL A 8 -0.33 1.30 -3.20
C VAL A 8 1.03 1.31 -2.51
N PHE A 9 1.33 2.38 -1.82
CA PHE A 9 2.65 2.57 -1.21
C PHE A 9 2.54 2.90 0.28
N GLY A 10 3.58 2.54 1.04
CA GLY A 10 3.69 2.88 2.44
C GLY A 10 3.94 4.38 2.62
N SER A 11 3.10 5.02 3.40
CA SER A 11 3.09 6.46 3.61
C SER A 11 3.26 6.81 5.10
N ASN A 12 3.16 8.08 5.40
CA ASN A 12 3.10 8.60 6.77
C ASN A 12 1.96 9.62 6.86
N LEU A 13 1.48 9.85 8.08
CA LEU A 13 0.34 10.73 8.31
C LEU A 13 0.62 12.20 7.95
N ALA A 14 1.89 12.60 7.89
CA ALA A 14 2.27 13.94 7.45
C ALA A 14 2.22 14.11 5.93
N GLY A 15 2.16 13.02 5.17
CA GLY A 15 2.16 13.08 3.72
C GLY A 15 3.50 13.48 3.11
N ILE A 16 4.59 13.20 3.79
CA ILE A 16 5.95 13.49 3.32
C ILE A 16 6.44 12.32 2.46
N HIS A 17 6.61 12.55 1.17
CA HIS A 17 6.96 11.50 0.20
C HIS A 17 8.43 11.62 -0.23
N GLY A 18 9.34 11.56 0.75
CA GLY A 18 10.75 11.88 0.55
C GLY A 18 11.67 10.73 0.20
N ALA A 19 11.21 9.47 0.30
CA ALA A 19 12.05 8.29 0.07
C ALA A 19 11.25 7.08 -0.38
N GLY A 20 11.92 6.09 -0.95
CA GLY A 20 11.38 4.79 -1.30
C GLY A 20 10.20 4.85 -2.27
N ALA A 21 9.22 3.95 -2.06
CA ALA A 21 8.03 3.87 -2.90
C ALA A 21 7.20 5.16 -2.88
N ALA A 22 7.15 5.86 -1.74
CA ALA A 22 6.45 7.14 -1.62
C ALA A 22 7.05 8.20 -2.55
N ARG A 23 8.38 8.26 -2.61
CA ARG A 23 9.07 9.20 -3.52
C ARG A 23 8.81 8.86 -4.98
N TYR A 24 8.85 7.57 -5.31
CA TYR A 24 8.53 7.11 -6.67
C TYR A 24 7.11 7.51 -7.06
N ALA A 25 6.15 7.29 -6.16
CA ALA A 25 4.75 7.65 -6.39
C ALA A 25 4.57 9.16 -6.57
N ASN A 26 5.25 9.97 -5.75
CA ASN A 26 5.19 11.43 -5.83
C ASN A 26 5.77 11.94 -7.16
N LYS A 27 6.89 11.36 -7.61
CA LYS A 27 7.56 11.81 -8.83
C LYS A 27 6.88 11.34 -10.11
N HIS A 28 6.28 10.15 -10.12
CA HIS A 28 5.88 9.49 -11.37
C HIS A 28 4.40 9.13 -11.45
N LEU A 29 3.68 9.05 -10.34
CA LEU A 29 2.33 8.50 -10.29
C LEU A 29 1.28 9.48 -9.74
N GLY A 30 1.67 10.70 -9.46
CA GLY A 30 0.72 11.75 -9.07
C GLY A 30 0.35 11.74 -7.59
N ALA A 31 1.14 11.09 -6.72
CA ALA A 31 0.92 11.21 -5.29
C ALA A 31 1.10 12.66 -4.85
N VAL A 32 0.12 13.19 -4.12
CA VAL A 32 0.12 14.59 -3.70
C VAL A 32 0.90 14.73 -2.40
N TRP A 33 1.89 15.60 -2.39
CA TRP A 33 2.63 15.94 -1.18
C TRP A 33 1.67 16.54 -0.14
N GLY A 34 1.73 16.04 1.08
CA GLY A 34 0.83 16.43 2.15
C GLY A 34 -0.36 15.50 2.34
N VAL A 35 -0.62 14.59 1.40
CA VAL A 35 -1.70 13.60 1.53
C VAL A 35 -1.10 12.27 2.00
N GLY A 36 -1.32 11.96 3.27
CA GLY A 36 -0.75 10.75 3.92
C GLY A 36 -1.61 9.52 3.79
N GLU A 37 -2.88 9.66 3.43
CA GLU A 37 -3.79 8.51 3.27
C GLU A 37 -4.76 8.75 2.13
N GLY A 38 -4.98 7.71 1.32
CA GLY A 38 -6.01 7.69 0.30
C GLY A 38 -5.49 7.82 -1.12
N HIS A 39 -6.43 7.86 -2.05
CA HIS A 39 -6.18 7.85 -3.50
C HIS A 39 -5.85 9.25 -3.99
N THR A 40 -4.69 9.39 -4.62
CA THR A 40 -4.30 10.60 -5.36
C THR A 40 -3.59 10.17 -6.65
N GLY A 41 -3.91 10.82 -7.79
CA GLY A 41 -3.37 10.43 -9.08
C GLY A 41 -3.60 8.95 -9.37
N ASN A 42 -2.54 8.22 -9.72
CA ASN A 42 -2.58 6.78 -9.97
C ASN A 42 -2.02 5.96 -8.79
N CYS A 43 -2.19 6.44 -7.57
CA CYS A 43 -1.67 5.76 -6.38
C CYS A 43 -2.58 5.91 -5.18
N TYR A 44 -2.30 5.12 -4.16
CA TYR A 44 -2.99 5.13 -2.88
C TYR A 44 -1.95 5.13 -1.77
N ALA A 45 -2.01 6.15 -0.92
CA ALA A 45 -1.12 6.27 0.24
C ALA A 45 -1.69 5.47 1.41
N LEU A 46 -0.93 4.52 1.93
CA LEU A 46 -1.32 3.68 3.07
C LEU A 46 -0.39 3.99 4.24
N PRO A 47 -0.86 4.68 5.29
CA PRO A 47 0.01 5.11 6.37
C PRO A 47 0.59 3.94 7.16
N THR A 48 1.91 3.97 7.35
CA THR A 48 2.65 3.04 8.22
C THR A 48 3.49 3.79 9.26
N LYS A 49 3.54 5.13 9.14
CA LYS A 49 4.24 6.02 10.06
C LYS A 49 3.34 7.18 10.47
N ASP A 50 3.60 7.74 11.63
CA ASP A 50 2.88 8.88 12.16
C ASP A 50 3.32 10.22 11.55
N HIS A 51 2.84 11.35 12.12
CA HIS A 51 3.19 12.70 11.68
C HIS A 51 4.66 13.06 11.92
N ASP A 52 5.31 12.37 12.85
CA ASP A 52 6.72 12.57 13.18
C ASP A 52 7.64 11.59 12.44
N ILE A 53 7.10 10.88 11.44
CA ILE A 53 7.82 9.91 10.61
C ILE A 53 8.33 8.71 11.45
N LYS A 54 7.62 8.39 12.52
CA LYS A 54 7.88 7.22 13.34
C LYS A 54 6.86 6.12 13.02
N SER A 55 7.30 4.87 13.06
CA SER A 55 6.44 3.74 12.75
C SER A 55 5.22 3.70 13.67
N LEU A 56 4.05 3.53 13.07
CA LEU A 56 2.80 3.33 13.81
C LEU A 56 2.82 1.95 14.50
N PRO A 57 2.06 1.76 15.60
CA PRO A 57 1.82 0.43 16.12
C PRO A 57 1.19 -0.47 15.05
N LEU A 58 1.51 -1.76 15.07
CA LEU A 58 0.98 -2.71 14.07
C LEU A 58 -0.55 -2.74 14.07
N SER A 59 -1.19 -2.59 15.24
CA SER A 59 -2.65 -2.52 15.36
C SER A 59 -3.23 -1.33 14.60
N THR A 60 -2.52 -0.20 14.59
CA THR A 60 -2.94 0.99 13.85
C THR A 60 -2.73 0.81 12.35
N VAL A 61 -1.61 0.20 11.95
CA VAL A 61 -1.39 -0.15 10.54
C VAL A 61 -2.51 -1.06 10.04
N ARG A 62 -2.94 -2.02 10.86
CA ARG A 62 -4.08 -2.89 10.54
C ARG A 62 -5.34 -2.07 10.22
N GLU A 63 -5.63 -1.04 11.00
CA GLU A 63 -6.79 -0.18 10.76
C GLU A 63 -6.71 0.50 9.39
N HIS A 64 -5.52 1.00 9.02
CA HIS A 64 -5.31 1.61 7.71
C HIS A 64 -5.37 0.59 6.57
N VAL A 65 -4.90 -0.63 6.79
CA VAL A 65 -5.05 -1.73 5.83
C VAL A 65 -6.54 -2.08 5.64
N ASN A 66 -7.31 -2.13 6.72
CA ASN A 66 -8.75 -2.41 6.63
C ASN A 66 -9.50 -1.30 5.88
N ALA A 67 -9.12 -0.05 6.06
CA ALA A 67 -9.68 1.07 5.32
C ALA A 67 -9.34 0.94 3.82
N PHE A 68 -8.12 0.55 3.47
CA PHE A 68 -7.73 0.28 2.09
C PHE A 68 -8.55 -0.87 1.49
N ILE A 69 -8.70 -1.98 2.22
CA ILE A 69 -9.49 -3.14 1.76
C ILE A 69 -10.94 -2.73 1.49
N ALA A 70 -11.53 -1.90 2.35
CA ALA A 70 -12.87 -1.37 2.13
C ALA A 70 -12.95 -0.54 0.84
N GLN A 71 -11.94 0.28 0.58
CA GLN A 71 -11.84 1.06 -0.65
C GLN A 71 -11.75 0.14 -1.88
N ALA A 72 -10.92 -0.89 -1.82
CA ALA A 72 -10.77 -1.84 -2.92
C ALA A 72 -12.05 -2.64 -3.17
N ASN A 73 -12.78 -3.02 -2.12
CA ASN A 73 -14.07 -3.69 -2.24
C ASN A 73 -15.12 -2.79 -2.89
N PHE A 74 -15.06 -1.49 -2.64
CA PHE A 74 -15.99 -0.52 -3.21
C PHE A 74 -15.68 -0.25 -4.69
N ASN A 75 -14.40 -0.23 -5.06
CA ASN A 75 -13.94 0.11 -6.42
C ASN A 75 -13.55 -1.14 -7.21
N THR A 76 -14.53 -1.99 -7.50
CA THR A 76 -14.28 -3.30 -8.13
C THR A 76 -13.72 -3.23 -9.54
N LEU A 77 -13.88 -2.10 -10.24
CA LEU A 77 -13.33 -1.91 -11.59
C LEU A 77 -11.87 -1.46 -11.59
N GLU A 78 -11.32 -1.10 -10.44
CA GLU A 78 -9.93 -0.72 -10.31
C GLU A 78 -9.06 -1.93 -9.96
N THR A 79 -7.81 -1.90 -10.41
CA THR A 79 -6.78 -2.87 -10.00
C THR A 79 -5.79 -2.15 -9.10
N TYR A 80 -5.49 -2.74 -7.94
CA TYR A 80 -4.55 -2.17 -6.98
C TYR A 80 -3.26 -2.99 -7.00
N GLN A 81 -2.15 -2.29 -7.26
CA GLN A 81 -0.82 -2.87 -7.25
C GLN A 81 -0.18 -2.58 -5.89
N VAL A 82 -0.27 -3.54 -4.98
CA VAL A 82 0.15 -3.35 -3.59
C VAL A 82 1.64 -3.66 -3.44
N THR A 83 2.41 -2.67 -3.00
CA THR A 83 3.81 -2.85 -2.64
C THR A 83 3.93 -3.42 -1.23
N ARG A 84 5.14 -3.75 -0.81
CA ARG A 84 5.45 -4.25 0.54
C ARG A 84 5.40 -3.11 1.55
N VAL A 85 4.20 -2.54 1.75
CA VAL A 85 3.99 -1.38 2.62
C VAL A 85 4.53 -1.64 4.02
N GLY A 86 5.25 -0.67 4.57
CA GLY A 86 5.82 -0.76 5.92
C GLY A 86 7.07 -1.63 6.04
N CYS A 87 7.46 -2.37 5.00
CA CYS A 87 8.58 -3.32 5.07
C CYS A 87 9.92 -2.73 4.61
N GLY A 88 9.96 -1.45 4.31
CA GLY A 88 11.17 -0.71 4.00
C GLY A 88 11.60 0.14 5.19
N LEU A 89 11.54 1.47 5.02
CA LEU A 89 11.99 2.43 6.03
C LEU A 89 11.21 2.37 7.34
N ALA A 90 9.94 1.93 7.31
CA ALA A 90 9.15 1.77 8.54
C ALA A 90 9.61 0.59 9.39
N GLY A 91 10.35 -0.37 8.82
CA GLY A 91 11.02 -1.43 9.57
C GLY A 91 10.15 -2.61 9.97
N PHE A 92 8.93 -2.74 9.43
CA PHE A 92 8.10 -3.92 9.69
C PHE A 92 8.60 -5.13 8.90
N ASN A 93 8.28 -6.33 9.40
CA ASN A 93 8.55 -7.57 8.70
C ASN A 93 7.40 -7.93 7.76
N ASP A 94 7.72 -8.53 6.61
CA ASP A 94 6.71 -9.03 5.68
C ASP A 94 5.74 -10.00 6.37
N ALA A 95 6.24 -10.85 7.27
CA ALA A 95 5.43 -11.81 8.01
C ALA A 95 4.35 -11.14 8.89
N ASP A 96 4.56 -9.89 9.30
CA ASP A 96 3.60 -9.14 10.13
C ASP A 96 2.62 -8.33 9.29
N ILE A 97 3.04 -7.82 8.15
CA ILE A 97 2.22 -6.94 7.31
C ILE A 97 1.40 -7.72 6.29
N ALA A 98 2.01 -8.65 5.56
CA ALA A 98 1.32 -9.36 4.48
C ALA A 98 0.01 -10.02 4.94
N PRO A 99 -0.04 -10.71 6.10
CA PRO A 99 -1.29 -11.34 6.55
C PRO A 99 -2.43 -10.36 6.84
N LEU A 100 -2.12 -9.08 7.06
CA LEU A 100 -3.16 -8.05 7.26
C LEU A 100 -4.03 -7.88 6.02
N PHE A 101 -3.52 -8.27 4.85
CA PHE A 101 -4.23 -8.18 3.57
C PHE A 101 -4.99 -9.46 3.21
N SER A 102 -5.06 -10.45 4.08
CA SER A 102 -5.65 -11.76 3.76
C SER A 102 -7.12 -11.70 3.35
N ALA A 103 -7.85 -10.65 3.76
CA ALA A 103 -9.24 -10.43 3.38
C ALA A 103 -9.41 -9.52 2.16
N ALA A 104 -8.32 -9.15 1.48
CA ALA A 104 -8.39 -8.27 0.33
C ALA A 104 -9.12 -8.92 -0.84
N PRO A 105 -9.89 -8.15 -1.64
CA PRO A 105 -10.56 -8.68 -2.81
C PRO A 105 -9.59 -8.98 -3.95
N SER A 106 -10.06 -9.71 -4.96
CA SER A 106 -9.23 -10.19 -6.07
C SER A 106 -8.68 -9.09 -6.98
N ASN A 107 -9.21 -7.87 -6.91
CA ASN A 107 -8.65 -6.73 -7.64
C ASN A 107 -7.39 -6.16 -6.99
N CYS A 108 -6.97 -6.68 -5.85
CA CYS A 108 -5.67 -6.40 -5.26
C CYS A 108 -4.64 -7.40 -5.76
N GLN A 109 -3.57 -6.89 -6.36
CA GLN A 109 -2.40 -7.67 -6.77
C GLN A 109 -1.25 -7.31 -5.85
N PHE A 110 -0.47 -8.30 -5.46
CA PHE A 110 0.54 -8.12 -4.43
C PHE A 110 1.95 -8.28 -4.96
N ASP A 111 2.91 -7.72 -4.23
CA ASP A 111 4.32 -7.95 -4.47
C ASP A 111 4.61 -9.45 -4.41
N SER A 112 5.40 -9.95 -5.35
CA SER A 112 5.70 -11.38 -5.49
C SER A 112 6.38 -11.96 -4.25
N GLU A 113 7.08 -11.15 -3.47
CA GLU A 113 7.70 -11.57 -2.21
C GLU A 113 6.65 -11.96 -1.15
N TRP A 114 5.40 -11.53 -1.31
CA TRP A 114 4.32 -11.86 -0.37
C TRP A 114 3.56 -13.14 -0.72
N LYS A 115 3.87 -13.78 -1.84
CA LYS A 115 3.18 -15.02 -2.24
C LYS A 115 3.28 -16.11 -1.17
N ARG A 116 4.42 -16.23 -0.51
CA ARG A 116 4.63 -17.20 0.58
C ARG A 116 3.74 -16.98 1.79
N PHE A 117 3.17 -15.75 1.95
CA PHE A 117 2.27 -15.42 3.05
C PHE A 117 0.80 -15.41 2.64
N LEU A 118 0.50 -15.07 1.39
CA LEU A 118 -0.86 -14.89 0.91
C LEU A 118 -1.35 -16.03 -0.01
N GLY A 119 -0.44 -16.88 -0.47
CA GLY A 119 -0.78 -18.09 -1.22
C GLY A 119 -1.14 -17.85 -2.68
N ASP A 120 -1.78 -18.85 -3.29
CA ASP A 120 -2.02 -18.89 -4.74
C ASP A 120 -3.31 -18.19 -5.19
N GLY A 121 -4.07 -17.62 -4.26
CA GLY A 121 -5.38 -17.01 -4.56
C GLY A 121 -5.33 -15.61 -5.17
N TYR A 122 -4.14 -15.01 -5.28
CA TYR A 122 -3.95 -13.65 -5.80
C TYR A 122 -3.04 -13.64 -7.01
N ILE A 123 -3.09 -12.55 -7.77
CA ILE A 123 -2.12 -12.26 -8.83
C ILE A 123 -0.96 -11.49 -8.19
N TYR A 124 0.25 -11.83 -8.59
CA TYR A 124 1.48 -11.18 -8.11
C TYR A 124 2.13 -10.44 -9.27
N TRP A 125 2.40 -9.14 -9.05
CA TRP A 125 2.77 -8.23 -10.15
C TRP A 125 4.28 -8.07 -10.35
N GLY A 126 5.08 -8.59 -9.46
CA GLY A 126 6.52 -8.38 -9.44
C GLY A 126 6.93 -7.80 -8.09
N THR A 127 8.01 -7.04 -8.08
CA THR A 127 8.52 -6.46 -6.84
C THR A 127 8.99 -5.02 -7.06
N PHE A 128 8.97 -4.27 -5.98
CA PHE A 128 9.48 -2.91 -5.99
C PHE A 128 10.69 -2.81 -5.06
#